data_27f5ea7c614c5a9d2af6360519d97554
#
_entry.id   27f5ea7c614c5a9d2af6360519d97554
#
_cell.length_a   1.000
_cell.length_b   1.000
_cell.length_c   1.000
_cell.angle_alpha   90.00
_cell.angle_beta   90.00
_cell.angle_gamma   90.00
#
_symmetry.space_group_name_H-M   'P 1'
#
loop_
_entity.id
_entity.type
_entity.pdbx_description
1 polymer ?
#
loop_
_entity_poly.entity_id
_entity_poly.type
_entity_poly.pdbx_seq_one_letter_code
_entity_poly.pdbx_strand_id
1 'polypeptide(L)'
;MTLADQFFELFKGLDRAHGAFKVTDTSKVKHGGRAQTMKEPYTVRLWEDHLEGKQGLGVVPINDNNGCFFGAIDIDEYNLDHAKLVKKLNEIDVKLFPCRSKSGGMHVYLFTREEVPAAAMRAKLQMIAVELGFGGSEIFPKQSQ
;
A
#
# COMPACT_ATOMS: atom_id res chain seq x y z
N MET A 1 22.33 2.43 6.38
CA MET A 1 20.90 2.08 6.32
C MET A 1 20.67 1.10 5.17
N THR A 2 20.16 -0.09 5.47
CA THR A 2 19.87 -1.10 4.46
C THR A 2 18.60 -0.76 3.68
N LEU A 3 18.36 -1.47 2.58
CA LEU A 3 17.12 -1.30 1.80
C LEU A 3 15.89 -1.65 2.67
N ALA A 4 15.98 -2.70 3.50
CA ALA A 4 14.91 -3.06 4.42
C ALA A 4 14.62 -1.95 5.43
N ASP A 5 15.65 -1.30 5.97
CA ASP A 5 15.49 -0.14 6.85
C ASP A 5 14.76 1.01 6.16
N GLN A 6 15.10 1.27 4.89
CA GLN A 6 14.47 2.32 4.11
C GLN A 6 12.98 2.05 3.88
N PHE A 7 12.62 0.82 3.52
CA PHE A 7 11.23 0.43 3.37
C PHE A 7 10.47 0.50 4.69
N PHE A 8 11.09 0.04 5.77
CA PHE A 8 10.48 0.10 7.10
C PHE A 8 10.14 1.54 7.50
N GLU A 9 11.06 2.48 7.27
CA GLU A 9 10.83 3.89 7.56
C GLU A 9 9.79 4.53 6.63
N LEU A 10 9.82 4.18 5.35
CA LEU A 10 8.90 4.75 4.36
C LEU A 10 7.45 4.33 4.63
N PHE A 11 7.24 3.05 4.98
CA PHE A 11 5.92 2.49 5.23
C PHE A 11 5.60 2.44 6.73
N LYS A 12 5.82 3.52 7.44
CA LYS A 12 5.41 3.61 8.84
C LYS A 12 3.91 3.41 8.99
N GLY A 13 3.52 2.55 9.91
CA GLY A 13 2.12 2.25 10.18
C GLY A 13 1.92 1.79 11.60
N LEU A 14 0.92 0.93 11.81
CA LEU A 14 0.65 0.33 13.10
C LEU A 14 1.86 -0.53 13.52
N ASP A 15 2.34 -0.35 14.74
CA ASP A 15 3.56 -1.02 15.23
C ASP A 15 3.30 -2.36 15.91
N ARG A 16 2.07 -2.62 16.37
CA ARG A 16 1.71 -3.81 17.17
C ARG A 16 1.09 -4.96 16.37
N ALA A 17 0.83 -4.76 15.09
CA ALA A 17 0.26 -5.78 14.22
C ALA A 17 0.59 -5.52 12.76
N HIS A 18 0.55 -6.55 11.95
CA HIS A 18 0.81 -6.46 10.52
C HIS A 18 0.07 -7.57 9.77
N GLY A 19 -0.03 -7.46 8.45
CA GLY A 19 -0.52 -8.51 7.60
C GLY A 19 0.63 -9.39 7.13
N ALA A 20 0.38 -10.68 7.04
CA ALA A 20 1.31 -11.64 6.47
C ALA A 20 0.61 -12.41 5.35
N PHE A 21 1.36 -12.69 4.30
CA PHE A 21 0.88 -13.48 3.17
C PHE A 21 1.91 -14.55 2.87
N LYS A 22 1.52 -15.80 3.12
CA LYS A 22 2.39 -16.94 2.84
C LYS A 22 1.99 -17.56 1.51
N VAL A 23 2.94 -17.59 0.57
CA VAL A 23 2.71 -18.22 -0.73
C VAL A 23 2.77 -19.74 -0.55
N THR A 24 1.65 -20.41 -0.82
CA THR A 24 1.53 -21.87 -0.67
C THR A 24 1.67 -22.60 -2.01
N ASP A 25 1.43 -21.91 -3.12
CA ASP A 25 1.53 -22.47 -4.47
C ASP A 25 1.97 -21.38 -5.44
N THR A 26 3.20 -21.51 -5.95
CA THR A 26 3.79 -20.55 -6.88
C THR A 26 3.30 -20.69 -8.31
N SER A 27 2.63 -21.81 -8.65
CA SER A 27 2.15 -22.07 -10.00
C SER A 27 0.83 -21.36 -10.32
N LYS A 28 0.07 -20.94 -9.29
CA LYS A 28 -1.24 -20.30 -9.44
C LYS A 28 -1.25 -18.95 -8.73
N VAL A 29 -0.80 -17.95 -9.44
CA VAL A 29 -0.54 -16.60 -8.92
C VAL A 29 -1.74 -15.99 -8.18
N LYS A 30 -2.97 -16.23 -8.62
CA LYS A 30 -4.15 -15.59 -8.04
C LYS A 30 -4.64 -16.21 -6.73
N HIS A 31 -4.38 -17.51 -6.54
CA HIS A 31 -4.91 -18.27 -5.38
C HIS A 31 -3.80 -18.99 -4.61
N GLY A 32 -2.55 -18.69 -4.92
CA GLY A 32 -1.39 -19.39 -4.37
C GLY A 32 -0.94 -18.95 -3.00
N GLY A 33 -1.80 -18.27 -2.22
CA GLY A 33 -1.39 -17.76 -0.94
C GLY A 33 -2.54 -17.57 0.04
N ARG A 34 -2.18 -17.38 1.29
CA ARG A 34 -3.12 -17.17 2.38
C ARG A 34 -2.75 -15.90 3.15
N ALA A 35 -3.68 -14.94 3.19
CA ALA A 35 -3.52 -13.72 3.97
C ALA A 35 -4.02 -13.93 5.39
N GLN A 36 -3.28 -13.42 6.37
CA GLN A 36 -3.71 -13.42 7.76
C GLN A 36 -3.16 -12.20 8.50
N THR A 37 -3.88 -11.78 9.52
CA THR A 37 -3.42 -10.70 10.40
C THR A 37 -2.60 -11.31 11.54
N MET A 38 -1.39 -10.81 11.72
CA MET A 38 -0.49 -11.21 12.80
C MET A 38 -0.52 -10.14 13.88
N LYS A 39 -0.88 -10.55 15.10
CA LYS A 39 -0.82 -9.66 16.28
C LYS A 39 0.57 -9.67 16.87
N GLU A 40 1.54 -9.33 16.06
CA GLU A 40 2.96 -9.30 16.37
C GLU A 40 3.56 -7.99 15.90
N PRO A 41 4.65 -7.52 16.53
CA PRO A 41 5.26 -6.25 16.17
C PRO A 41 5.66 -6.15 14.70
N TYR A 42 5.47 -4.98 14.14
CA TYR A 42 5.97 -4.61 12.82
C TYR A 42 7.46 -4.26 12.95
N THR A 43 8.33 -5.01 12.29
CA THR A 43 9.79 -4.90 12.43
C THR A 43 10.50 -4.85 11.09
N VAL A 44 11.76 -4.43 11.11
CA VAL A 44 12.64 -4.43 9.91
C VAL A 44 12.82 -5.84 9.36
N ARG A 45 12.84 -6.85 10.23
CA ARG A 45 12.99 -8.26 9.80
C ARG A 45 11.91 -8.68 8.81
N LEU A 46 10.69 -8.19 8.99
CA LEU A 46 9.58 -8.48 8.08
C LEU A 46 9.89 -7.98 6.67
N TRP A 47 10.54 -6.82 6.54
CA TRP A 47 10.96 -6.28 5.27
C TRP A 47 12.12 -7.08 4.66
N GLU A 48 13.06 -7.52 5.49
CA GLU A 48 14.14 -8.40 5.02
C GLU A 48 13.58 -9.67 4.40
N ASP A 49 12.65 -10.33 5.10
CA ASP A 49 12.02 -11.57 4.61
C ASP A 49 11.18 -11.30 3.35
N HIS A 50 10.50 -10.17 3.28
CA HIS A 50 9.72 -9.78 2.10
C HIS A 50 10.62 -9.53 0.89
N LEU A 51 11.69 -8.78 1.06
CA LEU A 51 12.62 -8.46 -0.02
C LEU A 51 13.38 -9.70 -0.52
N GLU A 52 13.56 -10.70 0.34
CA GLU A 52 14.15 -11.97 -0.03
C GLU A 52 13.15 -12.97 -0.64
N GLY A 53 11.89 -12.57 -0.75
CA GLY A 53 10.84 -13.41 -1.33
C GLY A 53 10.32 -14.51 -0.41
N LYS A 54 10.64 -14.44 0.88
CA LYS A 54 10.23 -15.47 1.84
C LYS A 54 8.78 -15.36 2.27
N GLN A 55 8.27 -14.13 2.36
CA GLN A 55 6.93 -13.87 2.89
C GLN A 55 6.37 -12.55 2.36
N GLY A 56 5.08 -12.53 2.05
CA GLY A 56 4.36 -11.30 1.75
C GLY A 56 4.13 -10.49 3.03
N LEU A 57 4.09 -9.18 2.91
CA LEU A 57 3.93 -8.28 4.04
C LEU A 57 2.82 -7.28 3.76
N GLY A 58 1.90 -7.14 4.71
CA GLY A 58 0.89 -6.09 4.72
C GLY A 58 1.16 -5.15 5.89
N VAL A 59 1.39 -3.88 5.59
CA VAL A 59 1.50 -2.85 6.62
C VAL A 59 0.11 -2.27 6.85
N VAL A 60 -0.29 -2.10 8.12
CA VAL A 60 -1.54 -1.42 8.46
C VAL A 60 -1.25 0.08 8.52
N PRO A 61 -1.75 0.89 7.58
CA PRO A 61 -1.36 2.30 7.52
C PRO A 61 -1.82 3.14 8.71
N ILE A 62 -3.03 2.87 9.23
CA ILE A 62 -3.57 3.63 10.36
C ILE A 62 -2.92 3.17 11.67
N ASN A 63 -2.43 4.11 12.46
CA ASN A 63 -1.82 3.84 13.75
C ASN A 63 -2.81 4.04 14.90
N ASP A 64 -2.35 3.84 16.14
CA ASP A 64 -3.20 3.95 17.33
C ASP A 64 -3.67 5.38 17.63
N ASN A 65 -3.11 6.38 16.96
CA ASN A 65 -3.54 7.79 17.05
C ASN A 65 -4.54 8.19 15.97
N ASN A 66 -5.07 7.21 15.22
CA ASN A 66 -5.93 7.45 14.05
C ASN A 66 -5.23 8.29 12.97
N GLY A 67 -3.91 8.23 12.92
CA GLY A 67 -3.08 8.90 11.95
C GLY A 67 -2.38 7.93 11.01
N CYS A 68 -1.73 8.48 10.00
CA CYS A 68 -0.93 7.69 9.08
C CYS A 68 0.20 8.54 8.47
N PHE A 69 1.20 7.84 7.91
CA PHE A 69 2.32 8.44 7.18
C PHE A 69 2.27 8.10 5.70
N PHE A 70 1.38 7.21 5.31
CA PHE A 70 1.16 6.90 3.90
C PHE A 70 -0.26 6.39 3.68
N GLY A 71 -0.66 6.42 2.43
CA GLY A 71 -1.90 5.80 1.99
C GLY A 71 -1.74 5.28 0.57
N ALA A 72 -2.74 4.58 0.09
CA ALA A 72 -2.71 4.00 -1.24
C ALA A 72 -4.09 3.94 -1.86
N ILE A 73 -4.11 4.01 -3.19
CA ILE A 73 -5.27 3.69 -4.01
C ILE A 73 -4.99 2.34 -4.66
N ASP A 74 -5.88 1.38 -4.50
CA ASP A 74 -5.76 0.07 -5.14
C ASP A 74 -6.65 0.03 -6.38
N ILE A 75 -6.04 0.24 -7.54
CA ILE A 75 -6.72 0.19 -8.83
C ILE A 75 -6.68 -1.25 -9.34
N ASP A 76 -7.81 -1.94 -9.21
CA ASP A 76 -7.95 -3.35 -9.59
C ASP A 76 -8.79 -3.46 -10.88
N GLU A 77 -8.15 -3.11 -12.01
CA GLU A 77 -8.77 -3.12 -13.31
C GLU A 77 -8.03 -4.06 -14.27
N TYR A 78 -8.78 -4.85 -15.02
CA TYR A 78 -8.21 -5.66 -16.08
C TYR A 78 -7.84 -4.77 -17.28
N ASN A 79 -6.76 -5.14 -17.96
CA ASN A 79 -6.30 -4.43 -19.15
C ASN A 79 -6.00 -2.95 -18.91
N LEU A 80 -5.49 -2.62 -17.72
CA LEU A 80 -5.12 -1.27 -17.36
C LEU A 80 -4.00 -0.75 -18.26
N ASP A 81 -4.20 0.43 -18.84
CA ASP A 81 -3.15 1.12 -19.60
C ASP A 81 -2.25 1.87 -18.60
N HIS A 82 -1.20 1.18 -18.15
CA HIS A 82 -0.29 1.70 -17.14
C HIS A 82 0.42 2.98 -17.58
N ALA A 83 0.88 3.03 -18.83
CA ALA A 83 1.59 4.21 -19.35
C ALA A 83 0.70 5.46 -19.34
N LYS A 84 -0.55 5.30 -19.76
CA LYS A 84 -1.52 6.40 -19.77
C LYS A 84 -1.82 6.88 -18.35
N LEU A 85 -1.96 5.93 -17.41
CA LEU A 85 -2.26 6.25 -16.02
C LEU A 85 -1.07 6.96 -15.34
N VAL A 86 0.15 6.52 -15.57
CA VAL A 86 1.36 7.18 -15.05
C VAL A 86 1.43 8.62 -15.57
N LYS A 87 1.10 8.85 -16.83
CA LYS A 87 1.06 10.19 -17.38
C LYS A 87 0.06 11.08 -16.65
N LYS A 88 -1.14 10.57 -16.38
CA LYS A 88 -2.15 11.30 -15.58
C LYS A 88 -1.67 11.58 -14.16
N LEU A 89 -1.00 10.62 -13.53
CA LEU A 89 -0.44 10.78 -12.19
C LEU A 89 0.54 11.94 -12.12
N ASN A 90 1.37 12.09 -13.16
CA ASN A 90 2.38 13.15 -13.21
C ASN A 90 1.77 14.54 -13.40
N GLU A 91 0.50 14.63 -13.80
CA GLU A 91 -0.23 15.90 -13.95
C GLU A 91 -0.89 16.36 -12.64
N ILE A 92 -0.93 15.49 -11.63
CA ILE A 92 -1.54 15.80 -10.33
C ILE A 92 -0.51 16.54 -9.46
N ASP A 93 -0.99 17.55 -8.73
CA ASP A 93 -0.17 18.48 -7.94
C ASP A 93 0.28 17.91 -6.58
N VAL A 94 0.43 16.60 -6.50
CA VAL A 94 1.09 15.91 -5.38
C VAL A 94 1.92 14.77 -5.95
N LYS A 95 3.00 14.45 -5.28
CA LYS A 95 3.88 13.38 -5.74
C LYS A 95 3.29 12.03 -5.38
N LEU A 96 2.96 11.25 -6.41
CA LEU A 96 2.36 9.92 -6.29
C LEU A 96 3.32 8.87 -6.84
N PHE A 97 3.35 7.71 -6.22
CA PHE A 97 4.26 6.61 -6.59
C PHE A 97 3.47 5.40 -7.07
N PRO A 98 3.46 5.13 -8.39
CA PRO A 98 2.77 3.97 -8.92
C PRO A 98 3.61 2.71 -8.82
N CYS A 99 2.97 1.62 -8.43
CA CYS A 99 3.58 0.29 -8.44
C CYS A 99 2.61 -0.67 -9.09
N ARG A 100 3.12 -1.52 -9.99
CA ARG A 100 2.29 -2.55 -10.61
C ARG A 100 1.89 -3.56 -9.54
N SER A 101 0.60 -3.88 -9.45
CA SER A 101 0.13 -4.90 -8.53
C SER A 101 0.26 -6.30 -9.11
N LYS A 102 0.16 -7.30 -8.24
CA LYS A 102 0.28 -8.71 -8.61
C LYS A 102 -0.72 -9.13 -9.69
N SER A 103 -1.94 -8.61 -9.64
CA SER A 103 -3.02 -8.94 -10.58
C SER A 103 -2.99 -8.13 -11.88
N GLY A 104 -2.01 -7.25 -12.06
CA GLY A 104 -1.89 -6.41 -13.26
C GLY A 104 -2.54 -5.05 -13.15
N GLY A 105 -3.12 -4.71 -11.98
CA GLY A 105 -3.59 -3.37 -11.69
C GLY A 105 -2.47 -2.47 -11.22
N MET A 106 -2.80 -1.51 -10.36
CA MET A 106 -1.81 -0.54 -9.87
C MET A 106 -2.11 -0.14 -8.43
N HIS A 107 -1.07 -0.09 -7.60
CA HIS A 107 -1.12 0.58 -6.30
C HIS A 107 -0.50 1.96 -6.47
N VAL A 108 -1.24 2.99 -6.09
CA VAL A 108 -0.75 4.37 -6.14
C VAL A 108 -0.54 4.84 -4.70
N TYR A 109 0.72 5.10 -4.34
CA TYR A 109 1.10 5.49 -2.99
C TYR A 109 1.26 7.00 -2.83
N LEU A 110 0.84 7.51 -1.68
CA LEU A 110 1.10 8.87 -1.23
C LEU A 110 1.78 8.81 0.13
N PHE A 111 2.97 9.39 0.23
CA PHE A 111 3.75 9.41 1.47
C PHE A 111 3.80 10.82 2.05
N THR A 112 3.81 10.93 3.38
CA THR A 112 3.93 12.21 4.09
C THR A 112 5.13 12.17 5.03
N ARG A 113 5.77 13.33 5.25
CA ARG A 113 6.88 13.45 6.19
C ARG A 113 6.40 13.43 7.63
N GLU A 114 5.22 13.98 7.86
CA GLU A 114 4.62 14.09 9.19
C GLU A 114 3.35 13.24 9.25
N GLU A 115 2.97 12.86 10.46
CA GLU A 115 1.73 12.15 10.67
C GLU A 115 0.54 13.04 10.28
N VAL A 116 -0.38 12.49 9.50
CA VAL A 116 -1.62 13.16 9.13
C VAL A 116 -2.81 12.33 9.59
N PRO A 117 -3.97 12.96 9.85
CA PRO A 117 -5.17 12.19 10.17
C PRO A 117 -5.53 11.21 9.05
N ALA A 118 -5.88 9.98 9.41
CA ALA A 118 -6.30 8.98 8.43
C ALA A 118 -7.49 9.44 7.60
N ALA A 119 -8.43 10.17 8.22
CA ALA A 119 -9.58 10.75 7.51
C ALA A 119 -9.15 11.73 6.41
N ALA A 120 -8.14 12.55 6.68
CA ALA A 120 -7.60 13.49 5.69
C ALA A 120 -6.91 12.76 4.54
N MET A 121 -6.12 11.73 4.84
CA MET A 121 -5.48 10.91 3.82
C MET A 121 -6.52 10.24 2.92
N ARG A 122 -7.55 9.64 3.51
CA ARG A 122 -8.63 9.00 2.77
C ARG A 122 -9.34 9.98 1.84
N ALA A 123 -9.70 11.16 2.35
CA ALA A 123 -10.39 12.17 1.56
C ALA A 123 -9.54 12.62 0.36
N LYS A 124 -8.25 12.85 0.59
CA LYS A 124 -7.33 13.25 -0.49
C LYS A 124 -7.20 12.17 -1.56
N LEU A 125 -7.01 10.93 -1.14
CA LEU A 125 -6.87 9.81 -2.09
C LEU A 125 -8.16 9.52 -2.84
N GLN A 126 -9.32 9.69 -2.21
CA GLN A 126 -10.62 9.56 -2.90
C GLN A 126 -10.78 10.60 -4.00
N MET A 127 -10.39 11.84 -3.73
CA MET A 127 -10.40 12.91 -4.75
C MET A 127 -9.48 12.58 -5.91
N ILE A 128 -8.27 12.11 -5.61
CA ILE A 128 -7.29 11.72 -6.63
C ILE A 128 -7.82 10.55 -7.46
N ALA A 129 -8.41 9.54 -6.83
CA ALA A 129 -8.99 8.39 -7.53
C ALA A 129 -10.07 8.83 -8.53
N VAL A 130 -10.95 9.73 -8.14
CA VAL A 130 -11.99 10.29 -9.04
C VAL A 130 -11.33 11.03 -10.19
N GLU A 131 -10.33 11.85 -9.91
CA GLU A 131 -9.61 12.63 -10.94
C GLU A 131 -8.92 11.70 -11.96
N LEU A 132 -8.41 10.55 -11.49
CA LEU A 132 -7.80 9.55 -12.37
C LEU A 132 -8.81 8.73 -13.18
N GLY A 133 -10.09 8.81 -12.84
CA GLY A 133 -11.15 8.03 -13.48
C GLY A 133 -11.41 6.68 -12.80
N PHE A 134 -10.96 6.48 -11.57
CA PHE A 134 -11.09 5.24 -10.82
C PHE A 134 -11.69 5.47 -9.43
N GLY A 135 -12.76 6.28 -9.35
CA GLY A 135 -13.36 6.71 -8.09
C GLY A 135 -13.94 5.59 -7.22
N GLY A 136 -14.19 4.40 -7.79
CA GLY A 136 -14.64 3.22 -7.03
C GLY A 136 -13.52 2.37 -6.44
N SER A 137 -12.27 2.78 -6.58
CA SER A 137 -11.12 2.03 -6.08
C SER A 137 -11.07 1.98 -4.56
N GLU A 138 -10.53 0.87 -4.03
CA GLU A 138 -10.29 0.74 -2.60
C GLU A 138 -9.19 1.70 -2.15
N ILE A 139 -9.40 2.33 -1.00
CA ILE A 139 -8.47 3.31 -0.42
C ILE A 139 -7.89 2.74 0.86
N PHE A 140 -6.59 2.92 1.06
CA PHE A 140 -5.90 2.60 2.31
C PHE A 140 -5.33 3.88 2.92
N PRO A 141 -5.48 4.12 4.23
CA PRO A 141 -6.15 3.25 5.21
C PRO A 141 -7.63 3.07 4.90
N LYS A 142 -8.16 1.88 5.22
CA LYS A 142 -9.57 1.55 4.96
C LYS A 142 -10.53 2.27 5.90
N GLN A 143 -10.07 2.64 7.07
CA GLN A 143 -10.84 3.32 8.08
C GLN A 143 -10.16 4.62 8.52
N SER A 144 -10.94 5.48 9.17
CA SER A 144 -10.44 6.75 9.74
C SER A 144 -10.24 6.68 11.25
N GLN A 145 -10.64 5.56 11.87
CA GLN A 145 -10.50 5.31 13.31
C GLN A 145 -10.16 3.86 13.58
#